data_158b0d5b22ccbb120fec9e560d4a158a
#
_entry.id   158b0d5b22ccbb120fec9e560d4a158a
#
_cell.length_a   1.000
_cell.length_b   1.000
_cell.length_c   1.000
_cell.angle_alpha   90.00
_cell.angle_beta   90.00
_cell.angle_gamma   90.00
#
_symmetry.space_group_name_H-M   'P 1'
#
loop_
_entity.id
_entity.type
_entity.pdbx_description
1 polymer ?
#
loop_
_entity_poly.entity_id
_entity_poly.type
_entity_poly.pdbx_seq_one_letter_code
_entity_poly.pdbx_strand_id
1 'polypeptide(L)'
;VHLAIIGALAWATFSFMTGLATSIVFLAFMRSGSAIGKGVIDPTHNSLLADWYAPNQRPAVFSFHRAGNSVGIILGSLLAGTLGYLFGWRVPFLIFAIPTFILAFLAFRLQEPIRGRFEREAAGADKDVAELAEEPPSMTEAWRLCWKVDTLRRLFASLPFVAVAVVGYATLTSLFYDEVFNLDERARGIITAAVEPAQLGGLAVGASIGLKLVARDPGLIIKFLALSTTITSIMAAGLALSPRVWMAISFQALISFSVAIVGPGLLAALSLAIPPRARSMGFSMGSLWALPGLFALPLVGWVGDNWGIRQGMLLMTPILFIGALVMGSAAKGIVNDIEQVRSSARARSEAAMARKKGEAKLLLTRNVQVSYDKVQVLFGIDIDVAEGEIVALLGTNGAGKSTLLKAISGVTEADRGAIVLDGRDITHAPPNEIAALGVSQLPGGHAIFPNLSVKENISASRWLNRATGEAFDGTIANPLEM
;
A
#
# COMPACT_ATOMS: atom_id res chain seq x y z
N VAL A 1 2.47 12.67 -9.82
CA VAL A 1 2.35 12.72 -11.29
C VAL A 1 3.72 12.64 -11.96
N HIS A 2 4.70 13.48 -11.58
CA HIS A 2 6.04 13.50 -12.21
C HIS A 2 6.73 12.13 -12.22
N LEU A 3 6.66 11.38 -11.11
CA LEU A 3 7.26 10.04 -11.04
C LEU A 3 6.61 9.05 -12.03
N ALA A 4 5.29 9.14 -12.22
CA ALA A 4 4.59 8.32 -13.22
C ALA A 4 5.03 8.66 -14.65
N ILE A 5 5.20 9.95 -14.96
CA ILE A 5 5.68 10.42 -16.26
C ILE A 5 7.11 9.93 -16.53
N ILE A 6 8.02 10.09 -15.56
CA ILE A 6 9.41 9.62 -15.67
C ILE A 6 9.43 8.09 -15.90
N GLY A 7 8.64 7.34 -15.12
CA GLY A 7 8.53 5.89 -15.29
C GLY A 7 8.01 5.49 -16.67
N ALA A 8 6.98 6.18 -17.17
CA ALA A 8 6.41 5.94 -18.50
C ALA A 8 7.40 6.27 -19.62
N LEU A 9 8.09 7.41 -19.52
CA LEU A 9 9.12 7.79 -20.49
C LEU A 9 10.30 6.82 -20.49
N ALA A 10 10.77 6.41 -19.30
CA ALA A 10 11.82 5.39 -19.17
C ALA A 10 11.37 4.07 -19.82
N TRP A 11 10.16 3.60 -19.48
CA TRP A 11 9.60 2.38 -20.07
C TRP A 11 9.48 2.47 -21.61
N ALA A 12 8.95 3.57 -22.14
CA ALA A 12 8.83 3.80 -23.57
C ALA A 12 10.20 3.82 -24.26
N THR A 13 11.18 4.53 -23.69
CA THR A 13 12.53 4.64 -24.25
C THR A 13 13.23 3.28 -24.28
N PHE A 14 13.25 2.53 -23.17
CA PHE A 14 13.85 1.20 -23.14
C PHE A 14 13.11 0.20 -24.03
N SER A 15 11.78 0.30 -24.15
CA SER A 15 11.00 -0.50 -25.09
C SER A 15 11.34 -0.18 -26.54
N PHE A 16 11.44 1.09 -26.90
CA PHE A 16 11.87 1.52 -28.22
C PHE A 16 13.27 1.00 -28.54
N MET A 17 14.23 1.19 -27.61
CA MET A 17 15.62 0.69 -27.79
C MET A 17 15.67 -0.85 -27.87
N THR A 18 14.72 -1.58 -27.30
CA THR A 18 14.59 -3.03 -27.50
C THR A 18 14.40 -3.37 -28.99
N GLY A 19 13.60 -2.58 -29.69
CA GLY A 19 13.41 -2.75 -31.15
C GLY A 19 14.67 -2.48 -32.00
N LEU A 20 15.65 -1.75 -31.46
CA LEU A 20 16.94 -1.46 -32.10
C LEU A 20 18.05 -2.45 -31.69
N ALA A 21 17.74 -3.49 -30.90
CA ALA A 21 18.74 -4.40 -30.39
C ALA A 21 19.45 -5.20 -31.47
N THR A 22 20.80 -5.11 -31.50
CA THR A 22 21.67 -5.84 -32.41
C THR A 22 22.40 -7.01 -31.73
N SER A 23 22.47 -7.02 -30.39
CA SER A 23 23.09 -8.10 -29.60
C SER A 23 22.19 -8.55 -28.47
N ILE A 24 22.37 -9.78 -27.97
CA ILE A 24 21.65 -10.36 -26.87
C ILE A 24 21.89 -9.60 -25.55
N VAL A 25 23.12 -9.12 -25.35
CA VAL A 25 23.49 -8.34 -24.16
C VAL A 25 22.76 -7.00 -24.14
N PHE A 26 22.74 -6.29 -25.25
CA PHE A 26 22.01 -5.03 -25.40
C PHE A 26 20.49 -5.26 -25.20
N LEU A 27 19.94 -6.32 -25.80
CA LEU A 27 18.54 -6.71 -25.63
C LEU A 27 18.21 -6.92 -24.14
N ALA A 28 19.02 -7.72 -23.43
CA ALA A 28 18.82 -8.00 -22.02
C ALA A 28 18.86 -6.73 -21.16
N PHE A 29 19.81 -5.83 -21.44
CA PHE A 29 19.95 -4.56 -20.73
C PHE A 29 18.72 -3.64 -20.98
N MET A 30 18.26 -3.52 -22.21
CA MET A 30 17.07 -2.71 -22.54
C MET A 30 15.80 -3.29 -21.92
N ARG A 31 15.64 -4.62 -21.90
CA ARG A 31 14.51 -5.29 -21.26
C ARG A 31 14.52 -5.10 -19.75
N SER A 32 15.68 -5.15 -19.11
CA SER A 32 15.83 -4.86 -17.68
C SER A 32 15.45 -3.41 -17.35
N GLY A 33 15.94 -2.46 -18.13
CA GLY A 33 15.58 -1.04 -17.99
C GLY A 33 14.07 -0.79 -18.19
N SER A 34 13.45 -1.44 -19.17
CA SER A 34 12.01 -1.40 -19.39
C SER A 34 11.22 -1.95 -18.18
N ALA A 35 11.68 -3.04 -17.57
CA ALA A 35 11.06 -3.62 -16.39
C ALA A 35 11.12 -2.67 -15.17
N ILE A 36 12.26 -1.98 -14.97
CA ILE A 36 12.41 -0.96 -13.91
C ILE A 36 11.42 0.18 -14.14
N GLY A 37 11.33 0.73 -15.35
CA GLY A 37 10.37 1.78 -15.68
C GLY A 37 8.93 1.36 -15.38
N LYS A 38 8.54 0.15 -15.79
CA LYS A 38 7.21 -0.42 -15.50
C LYS A 38 6.96 -0.62 -14.00
N GLY A 39 7.96 -1.04 -13.24
CA GLY A 39 7.87 -1.29 -11.80
C GLY A 39 7.49 -0.05 -10.99
N VAL A 40 7.84 1.15 -11.46
CA VAL A 40 7.46 2.42 -10.83
C VAL A 40 6.03 2.84 -11.15
N ILE A 41 5.50 2.43 -12.31
CA ILE A 41 4.20 2.89 -12.83
C ILE A 41 3.05 2.39 -11.95
N ASP A 42 2.95 1.09 -11.68
CA ASP A 42 1.81 0.49 -10.98
C ASP A 42 1.58 1.09 -9.56
N PRO A 43 2.59 1.19 -8.67
CA PRO A 43 2.41 1.81 -7.36
C PRO A 43 2.01 3.28 -7.45
N THR A 44 2.58 4.00 -8.40
CA THR A 44 2.30 5.43 -8.61
C THR A 44 0.88 5.65 -9.11
N HIS A 45 0.43 4.88 -10.13
CA HIS A 45 -0.94 4.96 -10.64
C HIS A 45 -1.96 4.60 -9.56
N ASN A 46 -1.73 3.52 -8.81
CA ASN A 46 -2.64 3.11 -7.73
C ASN A 46 -2.76 4.20 -6.65
N SER A 47 -1.64 4.86 -6.30
CA SER A 47 -1.66 5.99 -5.37
C SER A 47 -2.45 7.19 -5.92
N LEU A 48 -2.17 7.59 -7.17
CA LEU A 48 -2.86 8.72 -7.81
C LEU A 48 -4.37 8.48 -7.95
N LEU A 49 -4.77 7.29 -8.38
CA LEU A 49 -6.18 6.92 -8.49
C LEU A 49 -6.88 6.94 -7.12
N ALA A 50 -6.20 6.49 -6.06
CA ALA A 50 -6.74 6.54 -4.71
C ALA A 50 -6.91 7.98 -4.20
N ASP A 51 -6.08 8.93 -4.65
CA ASP A 51 -6.16 10.33 -4.23
C ASP A 51 -7.10 11.17 -5.11
N TRP A 52 -7.32 10.80 -6.38
CA TRP A 52 -8.28 11.47 -7.26
C TRP A 52 -9.74 11.08 -7.02
N TYR A 53 -9.99 9.88 -6.44
CA TYR A 53 -11.36 9.35 -6.30
C TYR A 53 -11.72 9.05 -4.85
N ALA A 54 -12.98 9.31 -4.50
CA ALA A 54 -13.51 9.03 -3.18
C ALA A 54 -13.44 7.52 -2.84
N PRO A 55 -13.24 7.15 -1.55
CA PRO A 55 -13.05 5.76 -1.12
C PRO A 55 -14.12 4.78 -1.62
N ASN A 56 -15.38 5.23 -1.68
CA ASN A 56 -16.51 4.42 -2.16
C ASN A 56 -16.47 4.15 -3.66
N GLN A 57 -15.75 4.95 -4.47
CA GLN A 57 -15.64 4.78 -5.93
C GLN A 57 -14.41 3.94 -6.33
N ARG A 58 -13.43 3.78 -5.44
CA ARG A 58 -12.13 3.14 -5.73
C ARG A 58 -12.23 1.74 -6.34
N PRO A 59 -13.14 0.83 -5.89
CA PRO A 59 -13.26 -0.49 -6.52
C PRO A 59 -13.60 -0.42 -8.01
N ALA A 60 -14.50 0.48 -8.41
CA ALA A 60 -14.86 0.67 -9.82
C ALA A 60 -13.72 1.30 -10.63
N VAL A 61 -13.07 2.31 -10.06
CA VAL A 61 -11.94 3.00 -10.70
C VAL A 61 -10.77 2.04 -10.95
N PHE A 62 -10.39 1.25 -9.96
CA PHE A 62 -9.33 0.24 -10.12
C PHE A 62 -9.72 -0.84 -11.13
N SER A 63 -11.00 -1.27 -11.14
CA SER A 63 -11.51 -2.21 -12.15
C SER A 63 -11.42 -1.63 -13.56
N PHE A 64 -11.83 -0.37 -13.75
CA PHE A 64 -11.74 0.31 -15.04
C PHE A 64 -10.28 0.46 -15.50
N HIS A 65 -9.39 0.85 -14.60
CA HIS A 65 -7.96 0.95 -14.89
C HIS A 65 -7.37 -0.42 -15.33
N ARG A 66 -7.75 -1.50 -14.65
CA ARG A 66 -7.33 -2.86 -15.02
C ARG A 66 -7.97 -3.36 -16.31
N ALA A 67 -9.20 -2.95 -16.63
CA ALA A 67 -9.82 -3.27 -17.91
C ALA A 67 -9.03 -2.70 -19.09
N GLY A 68 -8.47 -1.48 -18.95
CA GLY A 68 -7.55 -0.91 -19.93
C GLY A 68 -6.33 -1.79 -20.18
N ASN A 69 -5.79 -2.43 -19.13
CA ASN A 69 -4.69 -3.40 -19.28
C ASN A 69 -5.12 -4.64 -20.08
N SER A 70 -6.29 -5.22 -19.80
CA SER A 70 -6.82 -6.38 -20.55
C SER A 70 -7.06 -6.05 -22.02
N VAL A 71 -7.65 -4.89 -22.33
CA VAL A 71 -7.82 -4.42 -23.71
C VAL A 71 -6.45 -4.25 -24.38
N GLY A 72 -5.47 -3.71 -23.66
CA GLY A 72 -4.10 -3.56 -24.12
C GLY A 72 -3.43 -4.91 -24.44
N ILE A 73 -3.68 -5.95 -23.65
CA ILE A 73 -3.18 -7.32 -23.92
C ILE A 73 -3.81 -7.89 -25.18
N ILE A 74 -5.13 -7.79 -25.32
CA ILE A 74 -5.84 -8.32 -26.50
C ILE A 74 -5.33 -7.65 -27.77
N LEU A 75 -5.41 -6.32 -27.84
CA LEU A 75 -5.01 -5.55 -29.02
C LEU A 75 -3.49 -5.66 -29.29
N GLY A 76 -2.70 -5.60 -28.21
CA GLY A 76 -1.25 -5.69 -28.30
C GLY A 76 -0.79 -7.04 -28.83
N SER A 77 -1.39 -8.15 -28.39
CA SER A 77 -1.04 -9.49 -28.86
C SER A 77 -1.40 -9.69 -30.34
N LEU A 78 -2.58 -9.23 -30.75
CA LEU A 78 -3.02 -9.31 -32.14
C LEU A 78 -2.12 -8.49 -33.06
N LEU A 79 -1.84 -7.25 -32.70
CA LEU A 79 -1.00 -6.34 -33.46
C LEU A 79 0.48 -6.78 -33.47
N ALA A 80 1.01 -7.21 -32.29
CA ALA A 80 2.40 -7.67 -32.21
C ALA A 80 2.64 -8.93 -33.05
N GLY A 81 1.70 -9.88 -33.02
CA GLY A 81 1.77 -11.09 -33.83
C GLY A 81 1.76 -10.78 -35.32
N THR A 82 0.84 -9.90 -35.77
CA THR A 82 0.73 -9.50 -37.17
C THR A 82 1.96 -8.71 -37.66
N LEU A 83 2.36 -7.69 -36.90
CA LEU A 83 3.51 -6.86 -37.21
C LEU A 83 4.82 -7.66 -37.16
N GLY A 84 4.94 -8.56 -36.19
CA GLY A 84 6.10 -9.44 -36.05
C GLY A 84 6.25 -10.40 -37.23
N TYR A 85 5.14 -10.97 -37.68
CA TYR A 85 5.12 -11.83 -38.89
C TYR A 85 5.47 -11.09 -40.15
N LEU A 86 4.92 -9.88 -40.34
CA LEU A 86 5.11 -9.10 -41.59
C LEU A 86 6.46 -8.38 -41.65
N PHE A 87 6.93 -7.84 -40.52
CA PHE A 87 8.07 -6.92 -40.49
C PHE A 87 9.18 -7.34 -39.50
N GLY A 88 9.03 -8.51 -38.87
CA GLY A 88 9.97 -9.01 -37.87
C GLY A 88 9.72 -8.49 -36.47
N TRP A 89 10.23 -9.22 -35.46
CA TRP A 89 9.96 -9.05 -34.04
C TRP A 89 10.35 -7.67 -33.46
N ARG A 90 11.21 -6.91 -34.12
CA ARG A 90 11.67 -5.59 -33.69
C ARG A 90 10.63 -4.50 -33.89
N VAL A 91 9.84 -4.58 -34.96
CA VAL A 91 8.89 -3.54 -35.38
C VAL A 91 7.78 -3.28 -34.35
N PRO A 92 7.18 -4.29 -33.71
CA PRO A 92 6.21 -4.07 -32.61
C PRO A 92 6.75 -3.17 -31.50
N PHE A 93 8.01 -3.35 -31.06
CA PHE A 93 8.60 -2.53 -29.99
C PHE A 93 8.74 -1.05 -30.40
N LEU A 94 9.09 -0.80 -31.67
CA LEU A 94 9.21 0.57 -32.19
C LEU A 94 7.83 1.24 -32.27
N ILE A 95 6.83 0.53 -32.79
CA ILE A 95 5.48 1.08 -32.99
C ILE A 95 4.77 1.30 -31.65
N PHE A 96 4.83 0.35 -30.72
CA PHE A 96 4.12 0.48 -29.43
C PHE A 96 4.74 1.49 -28.48
N ALA A 97 6.00 1.85 -28.66
CA ALA A 97 6.59 2.94 -27.89
C ALA A 97 5.97 4.31 -28.24
N ILE A 98 5.50 4.51 -29.47
CA ILE A 98 4.95 5.81 -29.93
C ILE A 98 3.72 6.23 -29.11
N PRO A 99 2.65 5.42 -28.97
CA PRO A 99 1.52 5.78 -28.12
C PRO A 99 1.92 6.05 -26.67
N THR A 100 2.91 5.31 -26.14
CA THR A 100 3.39 5.51 -24.77
C THR A 100 4.07 6.86 -24.60
N PHE A 101 4.89 7.31 -25.55
CA PHE A 101 5.45 8.65 -25.56
C PHE A 101 4.37 9.72 -25.62
N ILE A 102 3.38 9.57 -26.52
CA ILE A 102 2.27 10.52 -26.65
C ILE A 102 1.50 10.63 -25.33
N LEU A 103 1.15 9.49 -24.70
CA LEU A 103 0.43 9.47 -23.44
C LEU A 103 1.27 10.06 -22.29
N ALA A 104 2.58 9.79 -22.24
CA ALA A 104 3.47 10.39 -21.27
C ALA A 104 3.54 11.92 -21.42
N PHE A 105 3.57 12.45 -22.64
CA PHE A 105 3.50 13.89 -22.88
C PHE A 105 2.14 14.48 -22.50
N LEU A 106 1.05 13.80 -22.79
CA LEU A 106 -0.28 14.24 -22.35
C LEU A 106 -0.41 14.26 -20.83
N ALA A 107 0.29 13.34 -20.14
CA ALA A 107 0.29 13.26 -18.68
C ALA A 107 0.93 14.50 -17.99
N PHE A 108 1.73 15.32 -18.69
CA PHE A 108 2.21 16.61 -18.17
C PHE A 108 1.06 17.61 -17.87
N ARG A 109 -0.12 17.39 -18.46
CA ARG A 109 -1.32 18.20 -18.19
C ARG A 109 -2.09 17.76 -16.93
N LEU A 110 -1.74 16.61 -16.35
CA LEU A 110 -2.38 16.10 -15.14
C LEU A 110 -1.92 16.92 -13.93
N GLN A 111 -2.89 17.32 -13.12
CA GLN A 111 -2.61 17.99 -11.86
C GLN A 111 -2.27 16.96 -10.78
N GLU A 112 -1.35 17.32 -9.89
CA GLU A 112 -1.05 16.48 -8.71
C GLU A 112 -2.27 16.49 -7.79
N PRO A 113 -2.83 15.32 -7.42
CA PRO A 113 -3.95 15.27 -6.49
C PRO A 113 -3.50 15.65 -5.08
N ILE A 114 -4.41 16.26 -4.33
CA ILE A 114 -4.17 16.56 -2.92
C ILE A 114 -4.36 15.29 -2.11
N ARG A 115 -3.29 14.84 -1.48
CA ARG A 115 -3.27 13.58 -0.73
C ARG A 115 -4.18 13.64 0.49
N GLY A 116 -5.03 12.61 0.65
CA GLY A 116 -5.92 12.47 1.79
C GLY A 116 -7.07 13.48 1.82
N ARG A 117 -7.34 14.21 0.74
CA ARG A 117 -8.45 15.17 0.65
C ARG A 117 -9.78 14.53 1.03
N PHE A 118 -10.14 13.42 0.41
CA PHE A 118 -11.41 12.75 0.64
C PHE A 118 -11.55 12.19 2.06
N GLU A 119 -10.47 11.75 2.66
CA GLU A 119 -10.44 11.29 4.05
C GLU A 119 -10.68 12.47 5.01
N ARG A 120 -10.10 13.64 4.73
CA ARG A 120 -10.34 14.87 5.53
C ARG A 120 -11.75 15.41 5.33
N GLU A 121 -12.26 15.44 4.11
CA GLU A 121 -13.67 15.81 3.83
C GLU A 121 -14.64 14.88 4.57
N ALA A 122 -14.41 13.56 4.53
CA ALA A 122 -15.20 12.59 5.28
C ALA A 122 -15.05 12.72 6.80
N ALA A 123 -13.97 13.33 7.27
CA ALA A 123 -13.73 13.67 8.67
C ALA A 123 -14.38 15.00 9.10
N GLY A 124 -15.07 15.70 8.18
CA GLY A 124 -15.77 16.96 8.46
C GLY A 124 -14.92 18.21 8.30
N ALA A 125 -13.77 18.14 7.61
CA ALA A 125 -12.96 19.31 7.30
C ALA A 125 -13.63 20.17 6.23
N ASP A 126 -13.54 21.51 6.39
CA ASP A 126 -13.90 22.46 5.35
C ASP A 126 -13.02 22.24 4.11
N LYS A 127 -13.53 22.60 2.93
CA LYS A 127 -12.80 22.38 1.66
C LYS A 127 -11.40 22.96 1.67
N ASP A 128 -11.22 24.17 2.18
CA ASP A 128 -9.91 24.84 2.24
C ASP A 128 -8.90 24.07 3.13
N VAL A 129 -9.38 23.47 4.23
CA VAL A 129 -8.56 22.66 5.13
C VAL A 129 -8.31 21.27 4.54
N ALA A 130 -9.30 20.70 3.86
CA ALA A 130 -9.17 19.45 3.14
C ALA A 130 -8.14 19.55 1.99
N GLU A 131 -7.92 20.75 1.46
CA GLU A 131 -6.97 21.03 0.37
C GLU A 131 -5.55 21.38 0.85
N LEU A 132 -5.28 21.41 2.17
CA LEU A 132 -3.92 21.61 2.66
C LEU A 132 -3.01 20.43 2.26
N ALA A 133 -1.91 20.77 1.61
CA ALA A 133 -0.90 19.78 1.23
C ALA A 133 -0.21 19.24 2.49
N GLU A 134 -0.13 17.90 2.62
CA GLU A 134 0.63 17.26 3.68
C GLU A 134 2.06 17.01 3.21
N GLU A 135 3.03 17.23 4.10
CA GLU A 135 4.42 16.84 3.82
C GLU A 135 4.51 15.32 3.68
N PRO A 136 5.15 14.82 2.61
CA PRO A 136 5.36 13.40 2.43
C PRO A 136 6.31 12.88 3.52
N PRO A 137 5.99 11.73 4.14
CA PRO A 137 6.87 11.13 5.13
C PRO A 137 8.18 10.67 4.49
N SER A 138 9.24 10.59 5.29
CA SER A 138 10.48 9.92 4.87
C SER A 138 10.19 8.43 4.56
N MET A 139 11.08 7.75 3.81
CA MET A 139 10.92 6.34 3.46
C MET A 139 10.80 5.45 4.71
N THR A 140 11.61 5.71 5.73
CA THR A 140 11.61 4.98 7.01
C THR A 140 10.33 5.22 7.81
N GLU A 141 9.85 6.45 7.84
CA GLU A 141 8.58 6.81 8.49
C GLU A 141 7.39 6.16 7.77
N ALA A 142 7.33 6.23 6.45
CA ALA A 142 6.28 5.61 5.65
C ALA A 142 6.24 4.08 5.85
N TRP A 143 7.42 3.43 5.89
CA TRP A 143 7.54 2.01 6.19
C TRP A 143 6.99 1.69 7.58
N ARG A 144 7.40 2.45 8.60
CA ARG A 144 6.92 2.29 9.98
C ARG A 144 5.40 2.44 10.07
N LEU A 145 4.86 3.49 9.46
CA LEU A 145 3.41 3.74 9.44
C LEU A 145 2.63 2.58 8.82
N CYS A 146 3.07 2.09 7.66
CA CYS A 146 2.39 0.97 6.99
C CYS A 146 2.52 -0.33 7.79
N TRP A 147 3.69 -0.58 8.40
CA TRP A 147 3.94 -1.82 9.15
C TRP A 147 3.14 -1.91 10.45
N LYS A 148 2.76 -0.78 11.04
CA LYS A 148 1.94 -0.74 12.24
C LYS A 148 0.47 -1.12 12.00
N VAL A 149 -0.02 -0.97 10.78
CA VAL A 149 -1.39 -1.33 10.41
C VAL A 149 -1.52 -2.85 10.30
N ASP A 150 -2.27 -3.48 11.22
CA ASP A 150 -2.39 -4.95 11.29
C ASP A 150 -2.98 -5.53 10.00
N THR A 151 -4.00 -4.88 9.44
CA THR A 151 -4.59 -5.26 8.15
C THR A 151 -3.56 -5.30 7.04
N LEU A 152 -2.66 -4.28 6.96
CA LEU A 152 -1.64 -4.24 5.92
C LEU A 152 -0.63 -5.37 6.07
N ARG A 153 -0.15 -5.66 7.29
CA ARG A 153 0.76 -6.78 7.53
C ARG A 153 0.18 -8.11 7.05
N ARG A 154 -1.12 -8.36 7.34
CA ARG A 154 -1.79 -9.59 6.93
C ARG A 154 -2.03 -9.65 5.42
N LEU A 155 -2.44 -8.54 4.82
CA LEU A 155 -2.59 -8.45 3.37
C LEU A 155 -1.24 -8.65 2.67
N PHE A 156 -0.18 -7.97 3.11
CA PHE A 156 1.17 -8.17 2.56
C PHE A 156 1.65 -9.60 2.72
N ALA A 157 1.43 -10.22 3.89
CA ALA A 157 1.77 -11.63 4.11
C ALA A 157 1.00 -12.60 3.19
N SER A 158 -0.16 -12.22 2.65
CA SER A 158 -0.90 -13.02 1.66
C SER A 158 -0.34 -12.91 0.23
N LEU A 159 0.37 -11.80 -0.09
CA LEU A 159 0.82 -11.50 -1.46
C LEU A 159 1.81 -12.53 -2.05
N PRO A 160 2.77 -13.10 -1.29
CA PRO A 160 3.65 -14.14 -1.82
C PRO A 160 2.86 -15.32 -2.38
N PHE A 161 1.83 -15.77 -1.65
CA PHE A 161 1.01 -16.91 -2.05
C PHE A 161 0.16 -16.60 -3.29
N VAL A 162 -0.39 -15.39 -3.37
CA VAL A 162 -1.14 -14.94 -4.55
C VAL A 162 -0.22 -14.77 -5.76
N ALA A 163 1.00 -14.22 -5.57
CA ALA A 163 1.96 -14.01 -6.64
C ALA A 163 2.42 -15.34 -7.29
N VAL A 164 2.69 -16.38 -6.50
CA VAL A 164 2.99 -17.72 -7.02
C VAL A 164 1.90 -18.18 -7.96
N ALA A 165 0.65 -18.07 -7.55
CA ALA A 165 -0.46 -18.52 -8.37
C ALA A 165 -0.61 -17.69 -9.64
N VAL A 166 -0.64 -16.34 -9.52
CA VAL A 166 -0.85 -15.45 -10.69
C VAL A 166 0.25 -15.65 -11.73
N VAL A 167 1.52 -15.67 -11.32
CA VAL A 167 2.66 -15.83 -12.23
C VAL A 167 2.81 -17.28 -12.69
N GLY A 168 2.64 -18.23 -11.76
CA GLY A 168 2.77 -19.66 -12.04
C GLY A 168 1.72 -20.15 -13.04
N TYR A 169 0.45 -19.78 -12.85
CA TYR A 169 -0.59 -20.15 -13.82
C TYR A 169 -0.36 -19.51 -15.19
N ALA A 170 0.04 -18.24 -15.26
CA ALA A 170 0.35 -17.60 -16.52
C ALA A 170 1.47 -18.31 -17.29
N THR A 171 2.47 -18.84 -16.56
CA THR A 171 3.64 -19.51 -17.14
C THR A 171 3.35 -20.97 -17.48
N LEU A 172 2.80 -21.73 -16.52
CA LEU A 172 2.66 -23.18 -16.63
C LEU A 172 1.45 -23.62 -17.44
N THR A 173 0.42 -22.78 -17.60
CA THR A 173 -0.78 -23.15 -18.37
C THR A 173 -0.43 -23.42 -19.83
N SER A 174 0.48 -22.67 -20.42
CA SER A 174 0.92 -22.91 -21.81
C SER A 174 1.62 -24.27 -21.95
N LEU A 175 2.52 -24.59 -21.01
CA LEU A 175 3.20 -25.89 -20.95
C LEU A 175 2.22 -27.02 -20.71
N PHE A 176 1.24 -26.82 -19.82
CA PHE A 176 0.19 -27.79 -19.55
C PHE A 176 -0.60 -28.18 -20.81
N TYR A 177 -0.97 -27.21 -21.64
CA TYR A 177 -1.65 -27.48 -22.89
C TYR A 177 -0.78 -28.20 -23.91
N ASP A 178 0.50 -27.91 -23.91
CA ASP A 178 1.50 -28.59 -24.74
C ASP A 178 1.69 -30.06 -24.31
N GLU A 179 2.14 -30.27 -23.08
CA GLU A 179 2.54 -31.58 -22.60
C GLU A 179 1.37 -32.55 -22.37
N VAL A 180 0.20 -32.04 -21.96
CA VAL A 180 -0.95 -32.88 -21.60
C VAL A 180 -1.88 -33.13 -22.79
N PHE A 181 -2.04 -32.14 -23.63
CA PHE A 181 -3.02 -32.21 -24.74
C PHE A 181 -2.36 -32.12 -26.12
N ASN A 182 -1.03 -32.00 -26.18
CA ASN A 182 -0.24 -31.89 -27.43
C ASN A 182 -0.74 -30.75 -28.35
N LEU A 183 -1.12 -29.60 -27.77
CA LEU A 183 -1.57 -28.46 -28.51
C LEU A 183 -0.40 -27.61 -29.01
N ASP A 184 -0.42 -27.24 -30.28
CA ASP A 184 0.56 -26.37 -30.88
C ASP A 184 0.48 -24.92 -30.35
N GLU A 185 1.48 -24.10 -30.67
CA GLU A 185 1.55 -22.71 -30.23
C GLU A 185 0.34 -21.87 -30.68
N ARG A 186 -0.18 -22.16 -31.88
CA ARG A 186 -1.34 -21.46 -32.44
C ARG A 186 -2.61 -21.77 -31.62
N ALA A 187 -2.87 -23.03 -31.33
CA ALA A 187 -4.02 -23.46 -30.53
C ALA A 187 -3.95 -22.86 -29.12
N ARG A 188 -2.78 -22.87 -28.48
CA ARG A 188 -2.53 -22.27 -27.18
C ARG A 188 -2.78 -20.75 -27.17
N GLY A 189 -2.33 -20.05 -28.22
CA GLY A 189 -2.60 -18.62 -28.43
C GLY A 189 -4.09 -18.30 -28.57
N ILE A 190 -4.84 -19.12 -29.34
CA ILE A 190 -6.29 -18.98 -29.51
C ILE A 190 -7.01 -19.19 -28.17
N ILE A 191 -6.64 -20.22 -27.40
CA ILE A 191 -7.23 -20.49 -26.08
C ILE A 191 -7.00 -19.29 -25.15
N THR A 192 -5.77 -18.76 -25.09
CA THR A 192 -5.47 -17.58 -24.26
C THR A 192 -6.33 -16.39 -24.64
N ALA A 193 -6.46 -16.09 -25.93
CA ALA A 193 -7.30 -15.00 -26.42
C ALA A 193 -8.80 -15.23 -26.14
N ALA A 194 -9.28 -16.47 -26.20
CA ALA A 194 -10.67 -16.83 -25.93
C ALA A 194 -11.05 -16.75 -24.44
N VAL A 195 -10.06 -16.87 -23.55
CA VAL A 195 -10.25 -16.79 -22.07
C VAL A 195 -10.22 -15.34 -21.56
N GLU A 196 -9.51 -14.42 -22.22
CA GLU A 196 -9.40 -13.02 -21.80
C GLU A 196 -10.74 -12.29 -21.57
N PRO A 197 -11.82 -12.48 -22.38
CA PRO A 197 -13.11 -11.87 -22.09
C PRO A 197 -13.69 -12.23 -20.72
N ALA A 198 -13.37 -13.40 -20.17
CA ALA A 198 -13.79 -13.78 -18.82
C ALA A 198 -13.18 -12.87 -17.75
N GLN A 199 -11.94 -12.38 -17.96
CA GLN A 199 -11.30 -11.40 -17.10
C GLN A 199 -12.06 -10.07 -17.08
N LEU A 200 -12.49 -9.56 -18.24
CA LEU A 200 -13.32 -8.36 -18.31
C LEU A 200 -14.64 -8.53 -17.56
N GLY A 201 -15.27 -9.69 -17.68
CA GLY A 201 -16.47 -10.05 -16.90
C GLY A 201 -16.20 -10.03 -15.40
N GLY A 202 -15.08 -10.61 -14.96
CA GLY A 202 -14.63 -10.59 -13.55
C GLY A 202 -14.41 -9.18 -13.02
N LEU A 203 -13.78 -8.30 -13.80
CA LEU A 203 -13.57 -6.89 -13.44
C LEU A 203 -14.91 -6.15 -13.25
N ALA A 204 -15.88 -6.36 -14.14
CA ALA A 204 -17.21 -5.74 -14.05
C ALA A 204 -17.97 -6.20 -12.79
N VAL A 205 -17.95 -7.51 -12.50
CA VAL A 205 -18.56 -8.09 -11.30
C VAL A 205 -17.84 -7.62 -10.05
N GLY A 206 -16.51 -7.62 -10.04
CA GLY A 206 -15.68 -7.14 -8.93
C GLY A 206 -15.93 -5.67 -8.60
N ALA A 207 -16.07 -4.82 -9.62
CA ALA A 207 -16.45 -3.42 -9.46
C ALA A 207 -17.82 -3.27 -8.79
N SER A 208 -18.84 -3.96 -9.34
CA SER A 208 -20.22 -3.85 -8.87
C SER A 208 -20.40 -4.35 -7.44
N ILE A 209 -19.81 -5.49 -7.11
CA ILE A 209 -19.86 -6.08 -5.76
C ILE A 209 -18.99 -5.27 -4.81
N GLY A 210 -17.77 -4.89 -5.23
CA GLY A 210 -16.85 -4.11 -4.43
C GLY A 210 -17.43 -2.79 -3.94
N LEU A 211 -18.12 -2.04 -4.82
CA LEU A 211 -18.84 -0.81 -4.47
C LEU A 211 -19.85 -1.03 -3.34
N LYS A 212 -20.69 -2.07 -3.47
CA LYS A 212 -21.73 -2.39 -2.48
C LYS A 212 -21.14 -2.83 -1.15
N LEU A 213 -20.06 -3.62 -1.17
CA LEU A 213 -19.43 -4.15 0.03
C LEU A 213 -18.69 -3.05 0.80
N VAL A 214 -17.92 -2.19 0.12
CA VAL A 214 -17.21 -1.06 0.76
C VAL A 214 -18.20 -0.09 1.42
N ALA A 215 -19.34 0.19 0.75
CA ALA A 215 -20.36 1.08 1.29
C ALA A 215 -21.06 0.50 2.54
N ARG A 216 -21.17 -0.83 2.65
CA ARG A 216 -21.82 -1.50 3.78
C ARG A 216 -20.87 -1.76 4.95
N ASP A 217 -19.76 -2.39 4.69
CA ASP A 217 -18.72 -2.74 5.67
C ASP A 217 -17.41 -3.06 4.92
N PRO A 218 -16.31 -2.30 5.16
CA PRO A 218 -15.01 -2.58 4.55
C PRO A 218 -14.46 -3.99 4.84
N GLY A 219 -14.83 -4.60 5.98
CA GLY A 219 -14.44 -5.97 6.32
C GLY A 219 -15.02 -7.02 5.36
N LEU A 220 -16.20 -6.75 4.78
CA LEU A 220 -16.84 -7.64 3.82
C LEU A 220 -16.06 -7.74 2.51
N ILE A 221 -15.37 -6.68 2.09
CA ILE A 221 -14.55 -6.76 0.87
C ILE A 221 -13.43 -7.78 1.04
N ILE A 222 -12.72 -7.78 2.17
CA ILE A 222 -11.64 -8.73 2.43
C ILE A 222 -12.16 -10.17 2.50
N LYS A 223 -13.30 -10.40 3.16
CA LYS A 223 -13.96 -11.73 3.17
C LYS A 223 -14.33 -12.19 1.77
N PHE A 224 -14.85 -11.30 0.96
CA PHE A 224 -15.18 -11.56 -0.43
C PHE A 224 -13.95 -11.90 -1.28
N LEU A 225 -12.84 -11.16 -1.09
CA LEU A 225 -11.56 -11.45 -1.76
C LEU A 225 -11.00 -12.81 -1.35
N ALA A 226 -11.04 -13.12 -0.05
CA ALA A 226 -10.60 -14.42 0.47
C ALA A 226 -11.45 -15.57 -0.09
N LEU A 227 -12.78 -15.40 -0.16
CA LEU A 227 -13.68 -16.37 -0.77
C LEU A 227 -13.37 -16.54 -2.26
N SER A 228 -13.21 -15.44 -3.01
CA SER A 228 -12.85 -15.49 -4.44
C SER A 228 -11.52 -16.20 -4.65
N THR A 229 -10.52 -15.92 -3.82
CA THR A 229 -9.19 -16.57 -3.87
C THR A 229 -9.32 -18.07 -3.54
N THR A 230 -10.18 -18.45 -2.59
CA THR A 230 -10.48 -19.86 -2.29
C THR A 230 -11.14 -20.56 -3.48
N ILE A 231 -12.12 -19.93 -4.11
CA ILE A 231 -12.76 -20.46 -5.33
C ILE A 231 -11.72 -20.62 -6.44
N THR A 232 -10.84 -19.62 -6.63
CA THR A 232 -9.73 -19.70 -7.60
C THR A 232 -8.83 -20.90 -7.32
N SER A 233 -8.49 -21.17 -6.05
CA SER A 233 -7.69 -22.34 -5.65
C SER A 233 -8.36 -23.67 -6.06
N ILE A 234 -9.66 -23.80 -5.85
CA ILE A 234 -10.43 -24.98 -6.24
C ILE A 234 -10.48 -25.14 -7.77
N MET A 235 -10.74 -24.02 -8.49
CA MET A 235 -10.76 -24.03 -9.96
C MET A 235 -9.38 -24.38 -10.54
N ALA A 236 -8.32 -23.97 -9.87
CA ALA A 236 -6.95 -24.30 -10.23
C ALA A 236 -6.65 -25.82 -10.13
N ALA A 237 -7.14 -26.46 -9.07
CA ALA A 237 -7.09 -27.92 -8.99
C ALA A 237 -7.91 -28.57 -10.12
N GLY A 238 -9.10 -28.04 -10.42
CA GLY A 238 -9.93 -28.49 -11.54
C GLY A 238 -9.22 -28.38 -12.89
N LEU A 239 -8.50 -27.29 -13.13
CA LEU A 239 -7.67 -27.13 -14.34
C LEU A 239 -6.61 -28.22 -14.43
N ALA A 240 -5.80 -28.40 -13.38
CA ALA A 240 -4.72 -29.38 -13.35
C ALA A 240 -5.21 -30.83 -13.53
N LEU A 241 -6.38 -31.15 -13.00
CA LEU A 241 -6.98 -32.49 -13.06
C LEU A 241 -7.85 -32.72 -14.31
N SER A 242 -8.02 -31.69 -15.18
CA SER A 242 -8.88 -31.78 -16.35
C SER A 242 -8.48 -32.91 -17.30
N PRO A 243 -9.38 -33.87 -17.62
CA PRO A 243 -9.09 -34.96 -18.56
C PRO A 243 -9.31 -34.53 -20.03
N ARG A 244 -9.98 -33.41 -20.29
CA ARG A 244 -10.33 -32.94 -21.64
C ARG A 244 -10.02 -31.46 -21.80
N VAL A 245 -9.62 -31.05 -22.99
CA VAL A 245 -9.24 -29.66 -23.34
C VAL A 245 -10.34 -28.67 -22.99
N TRP A 246 -11.61 -28.95 -23.35
CA TRP A 246 -12.72 -28.02 -23.09
C TRP A 246 -12.94 -27.78 -21.57
N MET A 247 -12.73 -28.82 -20.74
CA MET A 247 -12.80 -28.66 -19.27
C MET A 247 -11.69 -27.76 -18.78
N ALA A 248 -10.46 -27.97 -19.27
CA ALA A 248 -9.32 -27.13 -18.94
C ALA A 248 -9.56 -25.66 -19.32
N ILE A 249 -10.08 -25.39 -20.52
CA ILE A 249 -10.44 -24.04 -20.99
C ILE A 249 -11.50 -23.42 -20.07
N SER A 250 -12.53 -24.19 -19.68
CA SER A 250 -13.59 -23.70 -18.79
C SER A 250 -13.04 -23.31 -17.41
N PHE A 251 -12.19 -24.16 -16.80
CA PHE A 251 -11.57 -23.85 -15.52
C PHE A 251 -10.59 -22.65 -15.63
N GLN A 252 -9.84 -22.54 -16.72
CA GLN A 252 -8.97 -21.41 -16.96
C GLN A 252 -9.78 -20.10 -17.07
N ALA A 253 -10.91 -20.10 -17.77
CA ALA A 253 -11.80 -18.95 -17.85
C ALA A 253 -12.36 -18.55 -16.49
N LEU A 254 -12.76 -19.53 -15.66
CA LEU A 254 -13.22 -19.29 -14.31
C LEU A 254 -12.12 -18.75 -13.39
N ILE A 255 -10.86 -19.23 -13.53
CA ILE A 255 -9.69 -18.70 -12.84
C ILE A 255 -9.47 -17.23 -13.24
N SER A 256 -9.42 -16.95 -14.54
CA SER A 256 -9.23 -15.57 -15.05
C SER A 256 -10.32 -14.63 -14.56
N PHE A 257 -11.57 -15.06 -14.58
CA PHE A 257 -12.70 -14.33 -14.03
C PHE A 257 -12.53 -14.04 -12.53
N SER A 258 -12.18 -15.06 -11.75
CA SER A 258 -12.07 -14.97 -10.29
C SER A 258 -10.87 -14.11 -9.84
N VAL A 259 -9.72 -14.26 -10.50
CA VAL A 259 -8.52 -13.45 -10.26
C VAL A 259 -8.78 -11.97 -10.58
N ALA A 260 -9.53 -11.70 -11.66
CA ALA A 260 -9.90 -10.34 -12.04
C ALA A 260 -10.78 -9.62 -11.00
N ILE A 261 -11.59 -10.36 -10.24
CA ILE A 261 -12.34 -9.81 -9.10
C ILE A 261 -11.39 -9.40 -7.97
N VAL A 262 -10.37 -10.22 -7.68
CA VAL A 262 -9.48 -10.03 -6.52
C VAL A 262 -8.62 -8.78 -6.65
N GLY A 263 -8.02 -8.54 -7.80
CA GLY A 263 -7.05 -7.46 -8.01
C GLY A 263 -7.56 -6.06 -7.60
N PRO A 264 -8.61 -5.52 -8.23
CA PRO A 264 -9.14 -4.20 -7.91
C PRO A 264 -9.66 -4.09 -6.47
N GLY A 265 -10.29 -5.15 -5.97
CA GLY A 265 -10.78 -5.21 -4.60
C GLY A 265 -9.65 -5.14 -3.58
N LEU A 266 -8.54 -5.84 -3.81
CA LEU A 266 -7.35 -5.77 -2.98
C LEU A 266 -6.72 -4.37 -2.99
N LEU A 267 -6.61 -3.75 -4.17
CA LEU A 267 -6.12 -2.37 -4.29
C LEU A 267 -7.03 -1.38 -3.55
N ALA A 268 -8.34 -1.57 -3.61
CA ALA A 268 -9.29 -0.75 -2.86
C ALA A 268 -9.10 -0.94 -1.35
N ALA A 269 -9.00 -2.18 -0.86
CA ALA A 269 -8.76 -2.48 0.55
C ALA A 269 -7.43 -1.89 1.05
N LEU A 270 -6.36 -2.05 0.28
CA LEU A 270 -5.05 -1.43 0.58
C LEU A 270 -5.16 0.10 0.63
N SER A 271 -5.85 0.73 -0.34
CA SER A 271 -6.01 2.18 -0.38
C SER A 271 -6.78 2.76 0.81
N LEU A 272 -7.64 1.96 1.46
CA LEU A 272 -8.38 2.35 2.65
C LEU A 272 -7.55 2.21 3.93
N ALA A 273 -6.71 1.18 4.00
CA ALA A 273 -5.89 0.87 5.17
C ALA A 273 -4.56 1.64 5.20
N ILE A 274 -4.01 2.02 4.03
CA ILE A 274 -2.76 2.78 3.97
C ILE A 274 -3.02 4.24 4.32
N PRO A 275 -2.27 4.81 5.30
CA PRO A 275 -2.36 6.24 5.60
C PRO A 275 -2.14 7.10 4.33
N PRO A 276 -2.95 8.14 4.06
CA PRO A 276 -2.92 8.89 2.81
C PRO A 276 -1.53 9.42 2.45
N ARG A 277 -0.79 9.97 3.43
CA ARG A 277 0.57 10.50 3.24
C ARG A 277 1.60 9.43 2.84
N ALA A 278 1.40 8.15 3.26
CA ALA A 278 2.29 7.03 2.97
C ALA A 278 1.80 6.14 1.80
N ARG A 279 0.75 6.54 1.07
CA ARG A 279 0.01 5.68 0.11
C ARG A 279 0.90 5.13 -1.00
N SER A 280 1.72 5.96 -1.61
CA SER A 280 2.65 5.53 -2.67
C SER A 280 3.63 4.47 -2.16
N MET A 281 4.20 4.68 -0.97
CA MET A 281 5.12 3.73 -0.33
C MET A 281 4.39 2.43 0.05
N GLY A 282 3.17 2.51 0.58
CA GLY A 282 2.38 1.35 0.95
C GLY A 282 2.08 0.44 -0.24
N PHE A 283 1.73 1.01 -1.40
CA PHE A 283 1.57 0.22 -2.62
C PHE A 283 2.89 -0.39 -3.10
N SER A 284 4.00 0.34 -3.00
CA SER A 284 5.34 -0.19 -3.34
C SER A 284 5.75 -1.33 -2.40
N MET A 285 5.46 -1.22 -1.12
CA MET A 285 5.66 -2.32 -0.15
C MET A 285 4.87 -3.56 -0.55
N GLY A 286 3.59 -3.41 -0.96
CA GLY A 286 2.80 -4.52 -1.46
C GLY A 286 3.49 -5.23 -2.63
N SER A 287 4.00 -4.49 -3.61
CA SER A 287 4.74 -5.06 -4.74
C SER A 287 6.01 -5.81 -4.28
N LEU A 288 6.76 -5.26 -3.31
CA LEU A 288 7.94 -5.89 -2.75
C LEU A 288 7.60 -7.19 -2.02
N TRP A 289 6.49 -7.23 -1.26
CA TRP A 289 6.03 -8.42 -0.56
C TRP A 289 5.52 -9.54 -1.48
N ALA A 290 5.24 -9.25 -2.75
CA ALA A 290 4.94 -10.27 -3.74
C ALA A 290 6.18 -11.07 -4.19
N LEU A 291 7.39 -10.47 -4.12
CA LEU A 291 8.63 -11.07 -4.62
C LEU A 291 8.99 -12.44 -3.99
N PRO A 292 8.86 -12.67 -2.66
CA PRO A 292 9.17 -13.98 -2.07
C PRO A 292 8.37 -15.12 -2.70
N GLY A 293 7.15 -14.87 -3.18
CA GLY A 293 6.35 -15.84 -3.90
C GLY A 293 7.00 -16.32 -5.20
N LEU A 294 7.69 -15.43 -5.91
CA LEU A 294 8.34 -15.79 -7.16
C LEU A 294 9.48 -16.80 -6.98
N PHE A 295 10.12 -16.81 -5.81
CA PHE A 295 11.14 -17.80 -5.48
C PHE A 295 10.58 -19.21 -5.27
N ALA A 296 9.26 -19.38 -5.10
CA ALA A 296 8.64 -20.69 -5.06
C ALA A 296 8.38 -21.29 -6.46
N LEU A 297 8.41 -20.48 -7.52
CA LEU A 297 8.17 -20.96 -8.89
C LEU A 297 9.18 -22.03 -9.38
N PRO A 298 10.50 -21.92 -9.11
CA PRO A 298 11.44 -22.99 -9.43
C PRO A 298 11.09 -24.31 -8.76
N LEU A 299 10.58 -24.31 -7.52
CA LEU A 299 10.10 -25.51 -6.84
C LEU A 299 8.90 -26.12 -7.56
N VAL A 300 7.96 -25.28 -7.98
CA VAL A 300 6.77 -25.73 -8.76
C VAL A 300 7.21 -26.33 -10.09
N GLY A 301 8.17 -25.69 -10.79
CA GLY A 301 8.78 -26.21 -12.02
C GLY A 301 9.47 -27.55 -11.80
N TRP A 302 10.31 -27.65 -10.76
CA TRP A 302 11.00 -28.89 -10.41
C TRP A 302 10.03 -30.05 -10.13
N VAL A 303 8.91 -29.79 -9.44
CA VAL A 303 7.83 -30.78 -9.25
C VAL A 303 7.22 -31.18 -10.60
N GLY A 304 7.00 -30.20 -11.49
CA GLY A 304 6.52 -30.44 -12.85
C GLY A 304 7.45 -31.33 -13.66
N ASP A 305 8.74 -31.05 -13.64
CA ASP A 305 9.76 -31.79 -14.40
C ASP A 305 9.94 -33.24 -13.88
N ASN A 306 9.84 -33.46 -12.56
CA ASN A 306 10.10 -34.79 -11.98
C ASN A 306 8.85 -35.67 -11.84
N TRP A 307 7.68 -35.08 -11.63
CA TRP A 307 6.42 -35.79 -11.36
C TRP A 307 5.32 -35.50 -12.37
N GLY A 308 5.59 -34.60 -13.32
CA GLY A 308 4.67 -34.16 -14.37
C GLY A 308 4.01 -32.84 -14.11
N ILE A 309 3.69 -32.11 -15.20
CA ILE A 309 3.16 -30.73 -15.15
C ILE A 309 1.86 -30.61 -14.32
N ARG A 310 1.02 -31.64 -14.31
CA ARG A 310 -0.22 -31.68 -13.50
C ARG A 310 0.09 -31.56 -12.01
N GLN A 311 1.09 -32.26 -11.52
CA GLN A 311 1.54 -32.26 -10.12
C GLN A 311 2.14 -30.90 -9.75
N GLY A 312 2.95 -30.32 -10.63
CA GLY A 312 3.45 -28.95 -10.46
C GLY A 312 2.33 -27.93 -10.32
N MET A 313 1.31 -28.00 -11.20
CA MET A 313 0.16 -27.11 -11.11
C MET A 313 -0.70 -27.38 -9.85
N LEU A 314 -0.87 -28.65 -9.44
CA LEU A 314 -1.61 -29.00 -8.23
C LEU A 314 -0.93 -28.45 -6.96
N LEU A 315 0.40 -28.34 -6.93
CA LEU A 315 1.12 -27.77 -5.79
C LEU A 315 0.74 -26.29 -5.54
N MET A 316 0.38 -25.55 -6.59
CA MET A 316 -0.06 -24.17 -6.43
C MET A 316 -1.42 -24.04 -5.72
N THR A 317 -2.24 -25.07 -5.75
CA THR A 317 -3.58 -25.08 -5.11
C THR A 317 -3.51 -24.84 -3.59
N PRO A 318 -2.80 -25.64 -2.79
CA PRO A 318 -2.69 -25.39 -1.35
C PRO A 318 -1.97 -24.07 -1.04
N ILE A 319 -0.99 -23.67 -1.85
CA ILE A 319 -0.29 -22.38 -1.70
C ILE A 319 -1.30 -21.24 -1.79
N LEU A 320 -2.13 -21.22 -2.83
CA LEU A 320 -3.13 -20.18 -3.01
C LEU A 320 -4.22 -20.22 -1.93
N PHE A 321 -4.61 -21.43 -1.49
CA PHE A 321 -5.56 -21.60 -0.39
C PHE A 321 -5.03 -21.02 0.93
N ILE A 322 -3.77 -21.23 1.26
CA ILE A 322 -3.12 -20.59 2.41
C ILE A 322 -3.17 -19.06 2.26
N GLY A 323 -2.85 -18.55 1.07
CA GLY A 323 -2.97 -17.12 0.77
C GLY A 323 -4.37 -16.57 1.04
N ALA A 324 -5.41 -17.31 0.66
CA ALA A 324 -6.80 -16.94 0.93
C ALA A 324 -7.12 -16.88 2.44
N LEU A 325 -6.64 -17.85 3.22
CA LEU A 325 -6.81 -17.88 4.68
C LEU A 325 -6.11 -16.69 5.35
N VAL A 326 -4.85 -16.44 4.97
CA VAL A 326 -4.08 -15.29 5.49
C VAL A 326 -4.79 -13.99 5.12
N MET A 327 -5.21 -13.81 3.87
CA MET A 327 -5.97 -12.64 3.42
C MET A 327 -7.27 -12.48 4.23
N GLY A 328 -8.04 -13.55 4.41
CA GLY A 328 -9.30 -13.54 5.17
C GLY A 328 -9.11 -13.12 6.62
N SER A 329 -7.97 -13.43 7.23
CA SER A 329 -7.65 -13.04 8.61
C SER A 329 -7.57 -11.52 8.80
N ALA A 330 -7.25 -10.77 7.74
CA ALA A 330 -7.18 -9.31 7.76
C ALA A 330 -8.56 -8.64 7.91
N ALA A 331 -9.66 -9.34 7.61
CA ALA A 331 -11.01 -8.79 7.69
C ALA A 331 -11.42 -8.34 9.10
N LYS A 332 -10.81 -8.90 10.15
CA LYS A 332 -11.14 -8.56 11.54
C LYS A 332 -10.55 -7.21 11.96
N GLY A 333 -9.42 -6.80 11.38
CA GLY A 333 -8.69 -5.58 11.74
C GLY A 333 -9.09 -4.34 10.95
N ILE A 334 -9.54 -4.51 9.69
CA ILE A 334 -9.65 -3.39 8.74
C ILE A 334 -10.56 -2.26 9.20
N VAL A 335 -11.66 -2.55 9.89
CA VAL A 335 -12.58 -1.51 10.38
C VAL A 335 -11.89 -0.63 11.42
N ASN A 336 -11.15 -1.24 12.33
CA ASN A 336 -10.39 -0.54 13.35
C ASN A 336 -9.24 0.28 12.73
N ASP A 337 -8.53 -0.29 11.76
CA ASP A 337 -7.43 0.39 11.09
C ASP A 337 -7.91 1.59 10.25
N ILE A 338 -9.06 1.46 9.57
CA ILE A 338 -9.69 2.58 8.85
C ILE A 338 -10.13 3.67 9.83
N GLU A 339 -10.71 3.30 10.97
CA GLU A 339 -11.11 4.28 11.98
C GLU A 339 -9.90 5.01 12.57
N GLN A 340 -8.77 4.32 12.75
CA GLN A 340 -7.50 4.95 13.15
C GLN A 340 -7.03 5.97 12.11
N VAL A 341 -7.04 5.63 10.82
CA VAL A 341 -6.70 6.57 9.74
C VAL A 341 -7.64 7.78 9.74
N ARG A 342 -8.94 7.57 9.98
CA ARG A 342 -9.94 8.63 10.08
C ARG A 342 -9.74 9.51 11.30
N SER A 343 -9.46 8.94 12.47
CA SER A 343 -9.24 9.70 13.70
C SER A 343 -8.03 10.61 13.59
N SER A 344 -6.92 10.13 13.02
CA SER A 344 -5.75 10.96 12.70
C SER A 344 -6.09 12.08 11.71
N ALA A 345 -6.89 11.80 10.69
CA ALA A 345 -7.32 12.81 9.72
C ALA A 345 -8.21 13.88 10.37
N ARG A 346 -9.14 13.48 11.26
CA ARG A 346 -10.01 14.39 12.02
C ARG A 346 -9.19 15.31 12.92
N ALA A 347 -8.30 14.75 13.73
CA ALA A 347 -7.48 15.53 14.66
C ALA A 347 -6.62 16.58 13.94
N ARG A 348 -6.01 16.22 12.81
CA ARG A 348 -5.23 17.15 11.99
C ARG A 348 -6.10 18.23 11.34
N SER A 349 -7.26 17.85 10.83
CA SER A 349 -8.23 18.80 10.26
C SER A 349 -8.71 19.80 11.31
N GLU A 350 -8.97 19.32 12.52
CA GLU A 350 -9.35 20.17 13.65
C GLU A 350 -8.25 21.15 14.04
N ALA A 351 -7.00 20.66 14.15
CA ALA A 351 -5.84 21.53 14.42
C ALA A 351 -5.67 22.61 13.33
N ALA A 352 -5.82 22.23 12.06
CA ALA A 352 -5.72 23.18 10.95
C ALA A 352 -6.85 24.21 10.94
N MET A 353 -8.09 23.79 11.24
CA MET A 353 -9.24 24.71 11.36
C MET A 353 -9.08 25.68 12.53
N ALA A 354 -8.62 25.18 13.70
CA ALA A 354 -8.35 26.02 14.86
C ALA A 354 -7.28 27.09 14.55
N ARG A 355 -6.19 26.70 13.84
CA ARG A 355 -5.15 27.63 13.39
C ARG A 355 -5.72 28.73 12.46
N LYS A 356 -6.58 28.35 11.51
CA LYS A 356 -7.23 29.30 10.59
C LYS A 356 -8.12 30.31 11.32
N LYS A 357 -8.76 29.90 12.42
CA LYS A 357 -9.59 30.76 13.27
C LYS A 357 -8.80 31.62 14.26
N GLY A 358 -7.48 31.48 14.34
CA GLY A 358 -6.64 32.16 15.32
C GLY A 358 -6.67 31.50 16.71
N GLU A 359 -7.26 30.29 16.84
CA GLU A 359 -7.34 29.49 18.06
C GLU A 359 -6.35 28.32 18.01
N ALA A 360 -5.14 28.57 17.50
CA ALA A 360 -4.15 27.54 17.28
C ALA A 360 -3.88 26.71 18.55
N LYS A 361 -3.98 25.39 18.42
CA LYS A 361 -3.62 24.45 19.49
C LYS A 361 -2.22 23.92 19.19
N LEU A 362 -1.33 24.07 20.17
CA LEU A 362 0.02 23.52 20.11
C LEU A 362 0.00 22.00 20.19
N LEU A 363 -0.77 21.48 21.15
CA LEU A 363 -0.96 20.04 21.32
C LEU A 363 -2.47 19.70 21.28
N LEU A 364 -2.81 18.68 20.51
CA LEU A 364 -4.17 18.16 20.42
C LEU A 364 -4.11 16.65 20.56
N THR A 365 -4.86 16.08 21.50
CA THR A 365 -5.09 14.63 21.57
C THR A 365 -6.55 14.34 21.31
N ARG A 366 -6.85 13.27 20.54
CA ARG A 366 -8.21 12.84 20.24
C ARG A 366 -8.34 11.34 20.36
N ASN A 367 -9.25 10.92 21.21
CA ASN A 367 -9.59 9.51 21.47
C ASN A 367 -8.37 8.64 21.78
N VAL A 368 -7.39 9.18 22.51
CA VAL A 368 -6.15 8.45 22.82
C VAL A 368 -6.43 7.30 23.78
N GLN A 369 -6.13 6.09 23.33
CA GLN A 369 -6.27 4.85 24.07
C GLN A 369 -4.90 4.19 24.21
N VAL A 370 -4.61 3.67 25.41
CA VAL A 370 -3.36 2.97 25.72
C VAL A 370 -3.66 1.75 26.57
N SER A 371 -3.04 0.63 26.22
CA SER A 371 -3.10 -0.61 27.01
C SER A 371 -1.69 -1.09 27.35
N TYR A 372 -1.54 -1.71 28.50
CA TYR A 372 -0.36 -2.46 28.90
C TYR A 372 -0.74 -3.93 29.01
N ASP A 373 -0.06 -4.82 28.30
CA ASP A 373 -0.30 -6.28 28.33
C ASP A 373 -1.78 -6.66 28.19
N LYS A 374 -2.51 -5.99 27.29
CA LYS A 374 -3.96 -6.14 27.05
C LYS A 374 -4.89 -5.56 28.12
N VAL A 375 -4.36 -4.90 29.14
CA VAL A 375 -5.16 -4.14 30.10
C VAL A 375 -5.22 -2.69 29.65
N GLN A 376 -6.40 -2.22 29.27
CA GLN A 376 -6.60 -0.83 28.84
C GLN A 376 -6.51 0.10 30.05
N VAL A 377 -5.72 1.17 29.89
CA VAL A 377 -5.47 2.20 30.92
C VAL A 377 -6.04 3.55 30.50
N LEU A 378 -5.94 3.91 29.24
CA LEU A 378 -6.58 5.12 28.70
C LEU A 378 -7.75 4.72 27.79
N PHE A 379 -8.91 5.34 28.02
CA PHE A 379 -10.19 4.99 27.40
C PHE A 379 -10.71 6.10 26.46
N GLY A 380 -9.85 6.68 25.66
CA GLY A 380 -10.23 7.74 24.75
C GLY A 380 -10.11 9.13 25.39
N ILE A 381 -8.88 9.63 25.49
CA ILE A 381 -8.57 10.90 26.12
C ILE A 381 -8.43 12.00 25.07
N ASP A 382 -9.17 13.09 25.29
CA ASP A 382 -9.13 14.32 24.51
C ASP A 382 -8.54 15.44 25.36
N ILE A 383 -7.47 16.08 24.89
CA ILE A 383 -6.86 17.25 25.54
C ILE A 383 -6.42 18.23 24.46
N ASP A 384 -6.62 19.50 24.75
CA ASP A 384 -6.14 20.61 23.95
C ASP A 384 -5.19 21.45 24.81
N VAL A 385 -4.06 21.87 24.24
CA VAL A 385 -3.14 22.83 24.84
C VAL A 385 -2.84 23.90 23.82
N ALA A 386 -3.13 25.14 24.14
CA ALA A 386 -2.77 26.29 23.31
C ALA A 386 -1.30 26.68 23.49
N GLU A 387 -0.79 27.51 22.60
CA GLU A 387 0.57 28.06 22.76
C GLU A 387 0.64 28.97 24.02
N GLY A 388 1.66 28.74 24.85
CA GLY A 388 1.82 29.48 26.11
C GLY A 388 0.88 29.07 27.25
N GLU A 389 0.01 28.07 27.04
CA GLU A 389 -0.96 27.61 28.04
C GLU A 389 -0.31 26.64 29.04
N ILE A 390 -0.72 26.75 30.30
CA ILE A 390 -0.40 25.80 31.38
C ILE A 390 -1.65 24.98 31.68
N VAL A 391 -1.58 23.67 31.43
CA VAL A 391 -2.66 22.74 31.70
C VAL A 391 -2.33 21.81 32.85
N ALA A 392 -3.20 21.72 33.87
CA ALA A 392 -3.06 20.82 35.00
C ALA A 392 -3.87 19.53 34.77
N LEU A 393 -3.21 18.37 34.83
CA LEU A 393 -3.86 17.05 34.80
C LEU A 393 -4.17 16.59 36.25
N LEU A 394 -5.44 16.64 36.63
CA LEU A 394 -5.91 16.24 37.96
C LEU A 394 -6.52 14.83 37.90
N GLY A 395 -6.41 14.09 39.00
CA GLY A 395 -6.99 12.75 39.13
C GLY A 395 -6.28 11.92 40.20
N THR A 396 -6.92 10.84 40.63
CA THR A 396 -6.41 9.90 41.64
C THR A 396 -5.16 9.17 41.15
N ASN A 397 -4.43 8.54 42.06
CA ASN A 397 -3.31 7.66 41.65
C ASN A 397 -3.88 6.47 40.85
N GLY A 398 -3.23 6.13 39.76
CA GLY A 398 -3.73 5.11 38.82
C GLY A 398 -4.71 5.62 37.76
N ALA A 399 -5.13 6.90 37.74
CA ALA A 399 -6.03 7.47 36.73
C ALA A 399 -5.44 7.61 35.31
N GLY A 400 -4.21 7.14 35.09
CA GLY A 400 -3.60 7.18 33.74
C GLY A 400 -2.83 8.45 33.38
N LYS A 401 -2.68 9.43 34.31
CA LYS A 401 -1.97 10.71 34.04
C LYS A 401 -0.57 10.52 33.46
N SER A 402 0.25 9.70 34.10
CA SER A 402 1.61 9.41 33.63
C SER A 402 1.62 8.61 32.33
N THR A 403 0.61 7.80 32.09
CA THR A 403 0.45 7.05 30.84
C THR A 403 0.16 8.00 29.68
N LEU A 404 -0.68 9.01 29.88
CA LEU A 404 -0.96 10.02 28.86
C LEU A 404 0.29 10.85 28.52
N LEU A 405 1.05 11.30 29.53
CA LEU A 405 2.30 12.02 29.29
C LEU A 405 3.33 11.15 28.56
N LYS A 406 3.43 9.87 28.91
CA LYS A 406 4.27 8.91 28.17
C LYS A 406 3.80 8.69 26.74
N ALA A 407 2.48 8.70 26.49
CA ALA A 407 1.94 8.59 25.14
C ALA A 407 2.27 9.85 24.30
N ILE A 408 2.14 11.04 24.88
CA ILE A 408 2.48 12.31 24.21
C ILE A 408 3.98 12.38 23.90
N SER A 409 4.85 11.90 24.79
CA SER A 409 6.30 11.88 24.59
C SER A 409 6.81 10.67 23.77
N GLY A 410 5.93 9.77 23.34
CA GLY A 410 6.27 8.58 22.57
C GLY A 410 6.96 7.46 23.35
N VAL A 411 7.13 7.60 24.67
CA VAL A 411 7.69 6.55 25.54
C VAL A 411 6.78 5.33 25.61
N THR A 412 5.47 5.56 25.55
CA THR A 412 4.46 4.51 25.40
C THR A 412 3.66 4.82 24.14
N GLU A 413 3.45 3.85 23.29
CA GLU A 413 2.68 4.04 22.07
C GLU A 413 1.17 4.03 22.36
N ALA A 414 0.43 4.90 21.70
CA ALA A 414 -1.04 4.86 21.74
C ALA A 414 -1.56 3.72 20.84
N ASP A 415 -2.46 2.90 21.36
CA ASP A 415 -3.12 1.83 20.60
C ASP A 415 -4.11 2.42 19.60
N ARG A 416 -4.78 3.52 19.97
CA ARG A 416 -5.77 4.22 19.15
C ARG A 416 -5.79 5.71 19.46
N GLY A 417 -6.42 6.46 18.57
CA GLY A 417 -6.54 7.90 18.68
C GLY A 417 -5.48 8.63 17.90
N ALA A 418 -5.36 9.93 18.13
CA ALA A 418 -4.39 10.78 17.47
C ALA A 418 -3.78 11.77 18.45
N ILE A 419 -2.48 12.01 18.31
CA ILE A 419 -1.71 13.03 19.03
C ILE A 419 -1.09 13.94 17.96
N VAL A 420 -1.49 15.20 17.97
CA VAL A 420 -1.05 16.19 16.98
C VAL A 420 -0.32 17.30 17.71
N LEU A 421 0.94 17.54 17.35
CA LEU A 421 1.78 18.63 17.86
C LEU A 421 2.02 19.63 16.73
N ASP A 422 1.61 20.86 16.93
CA ASP A 422 1.75 21.95 15.95
C ASP A 422 1.27 21.57 14.53
N GLY A 423 0.14 20.85 14.45
CA GLY A 423 -0.44 20.34 13.21
C GLY A 423 0.21 19.08 12.65
N ARG A 424 1.32 18.60 13.23
CA ARG A 424 2.01 17.36 12.85
C ARG A 424 1.50 16.18 13.69
N ASP A 425 1.11 15.11 13.03
CA ASP A 425 0.73 13.86 13.71
C ASP A 425 1.98 13.15 14.26
N ILE A 426 2.06 13.04 15.59
CA ILE A 426 3.15 12.39 16.31
C ILE A 426 2.74 11.09 16.98
N THR A 427 1.53 10.60 16.73
CA THR A 427 0.92 9.43 17.40
C THR A 427 1.85 8.21 17.44
N HIS A 428 2.57 7.98 16.36
CA HIS A 428 3.47 6.84 16.17
C HIS A 428 4.92 7.26 15.95
N ALA A 429 5.25 8.52 16.24
CA ALA A 429 6.63 8.99 16.15
C ALA A 429 7.47 8.41 17.31
N PRO A 430 8.74 8.07 17.10
CA PRO A 430 9.61 7.62 18.17
C PRO A 430 9.98 8.77 19.11
N PRO A 431 10.32 8.47 20.38
CA PRO A 431 10.61 9.49 21.39
C PRO A 431 11.67 10.51 20.98
N ASN A 432 12.71 10.08 20.26
CA ASN A 432 13.77 10.95 19.78
C ASN A 432 13.30 11.97 18.72
N GLU A 433 12.36 11.58 17.84
CA GLU A 433 11.76 12.51 16.88
C GLU A 433 10.83 13.51 17.59
N ILE A 434 10.04 13.03 18.57
CA ILE A 434 9.15 13.88 19.38
C ILE A 434 9.96 14.88 20.21
N ALA A 435 11.06 14.42 20.82
CA ALA A 435 11.97 15.29 21.55
C ALA A 435 12.61 16.36 20.65
N ALA A 436 12.98 16.01 19.40
CA ALA A 436 13.48 16.96 18.41
C ALA A 436 12.46 18.04 17.99
N LEU A 437 11.16 17.77 18.17
CA LEU A 437 10.07 18.73 17.97
C LEU A 437 9.84 19.64 19.20
N GLY A 438 10.65 19.51 20.27
CA GLY A 438 10.59 20.34 21.47
C GLY A 438 9.75 19.77 22.61
N VAL A 439 9.26 18.54 22.53
CA VAL A 439 8.55 17.89 23.66
C VAL A 439 9.54 17.31 24.63
N SER A 440 9.53 17.79 25.86
CA SER A 440 10.35 17.27 26.97
C SER A 440 9.46 16.77 28.09
N GLN A 441 9.72 15.56 28.59
CA GLN A 441 9.02 14.98 29.72
C GLN A 441 9.95 14.88 30.92
N LEU A 442 9.56 15.52 32.03
CA LEU A 442 10.21 15.33 33.33
C LEU A 442 9.47 14.26 34.13
N PRO A 443 10.12 13.11 34.45
CA PRO A 443 9.53 12.09 35.32
C PRO A 443 9.36 12.64 36.76
N GLY A 444 8.18 12.50 37.33
CA GLY A 444 7.94 12.95 38.72
C GLY A 444 8.86 12.25 39.71
N GLY A 445 9.55 13.03 40.54
CA GLY A 445 10.45 12.54 41.59
C GLY A 445 11.84 12.05 41.17
N HIS A 446 12.13 11.93 39.85
CA HIS A 446 13.41 11.38 39.34
C HIS A 446 13.94 12.17 38.16
N ALA A 447 13.78 13.49 38.17
CA ALA A 447 14.19 14.35 37.05
C ALA A 447 15.70 14.59 36.96
N ILE A 448 16.49 14.06 37.89
CA ILE A 448 17.94 14.18 37.95
C ILE A 448 18.62 12.81 37.89
N PHE A 449 19.80 12.78 37.33
CA PHE A 449 20.69 11.63 37.42
C PHE A 449 21.50 11.76 38.75
N PRO A 450 21.15 10.96 39.78
CA PRO A 450 21.69 11.16 41.13
C PRO A 450 23.21 10.94 41.23
N ASN A 451 23.79 10.20 40.28
CA ASN A 451 25.22 9.91 40.21
C ASN A 451 26.02 10.94 39.38
N LEU A 452 25.34 11.94 38.80
CA LEU A 452 25.97 13.00 38.05
C LEU A 452 25.99 14.30 38.88
N SER A 453 27.03 15.10 38.74
CA SER A 453 27.09 16.47 39.31
C SER A 453 25.99 17.36 38.69
N VAL A 454 25.66 18.46 39.31
CA VAL A 454 24.73 19.46 38.81
C VAL A 454 25.14 19.93 37.39
N LYS A 455 26.43 20.18 37.19
CA LYS A 455 26.94 20.57 35.85
C LYS A 455 26.72 19.50 34.79
N GLU A 456 26.90 18.23 35.14
CA GLU A 456 26.68 17.10 34.20
C GLU A 456 25.20 16.89 33.95
N ASN A 457 24.32 17.02 34.95
CA ASN A 457 22.86 16.98 34.76
C ASN A 457 22.38 18.07 33.80
N ILE A 458 22.88 19.31 33.97
CA ILE A 458 22.60 20.43 33.06
C ILE A 458 23.19 20.16 31.68
N SER A 459 24.39 19.59 31.60
CA SER A 459 25.03 19.27 30.32
C SER A 459 24.29 18.17 29.56
N ALA A 460 23.67 17.21 30.27
CA ALA A 460 22.84 16.17 29.66
C ALA A 460 21.59 16.75 28.96
N SER A 461 20.99 17.83 29.49
CA SER A 461 19.88 18.53 28.87
C SER A 461 20.25 19.30 27.59
N ARG A 462 21.54 19.67 27.41
CA ARG A 462 22.03 20.37 26.21
C ARG A 462 21.99 19.52 24.93
N TRP A 463 21.88 18.22 25.07
CA TRP A 463 21.77 17.33 23.90
C TRP A 463 20.50 17.60 23.07
N LEU A 464 19.38 17.96 23.71
CA LEU A 464 18.14 18.36 23.06
C LEU A 464 18.31 19.61 22.18
N ASN A 465 19.06 20.62 22.64
CA ASN A 465 19.28 21.87 21.90
C ASN A 465 20.20 21.68 20.68
N ARG A 466 21.11 20.69 20.69
CA ARG A 466 21.91 20.37 19.50
C ARG A 466 21.11 19.81 18.35
N ALA A 467 20.00 19.12 18.62
CA ALA A 467 19.10 18.56 17.60
C ALA A 467 18.25 19.65 16.92
N THR A 468 17.97 20.77 17.58
CA THR A 468 17.19 21.89 17.02
C THR A 468 18.06 22.93 16.30
N GLY A 469 19.39 22.83 16.34
CA GLY A 469 20.31 23.78 15.68
C GLY A 469 20.40 25.17 16.33
N GLU A 470 19.62 25.42 17.37
CA GLU A 470 19.71 26.66 18.15
C GLU A 470 20.87 26.59 19.15
N ALA A 471 21.80 27.52 19.04
CA ALA A 471 22.84 27.71 20.03
C ALA A 471 22.17 28.17 21.34
N PHE A 472 22.21 27.33 22.37
CA PHE A 472 21.82 27.72 23.71
C PHE A 472 22.72 28.88 24.15
N ASP A 473 22.17 30.08 24.18
CA ASP A 473 22.77 31.22 24.82
C ASP A 473 22.85 30.92 26.33
N GLY A 474 24.05 30.63 26.81
CA GLY A 474 24.33 30.03 28.12
C GLY A 474 24.00 30.84 29.35
N THR A 475 23.08 31.77 29.29
CA THR A 475 22.55 32.49 30.47
C THR A 475 21.57 31.60 31.21
N ILE A 476 22.10 30.60 31.95
CA ILE A 476 21.35 30.06 33.10
C ILE A 476 21.31 31.25 34.09
N ALA A 477 20.14 31.87 34.24
CA ALA A 477 19.91 32.76 35.37
C ALA A 477 20.34 31.99 36.63
N ASN A 478 21.23 32.60 37.39
CA ASN A 478 21.82 31.92 38.54
C ASN A 478 20.68 31.49 39.48
N PRO A 479 20.46 30.19 39.71
CA PRO A 479 19.32 29.75 40.54
C PRO A 479 19.42 30.17 41.99
N LEU A 480 20.52 30.85 42.37
CA LEU A 480 20.75 31.40 43.69
C LEU A 480 20.34 32.87 43.81
N GLU A 481 19.80 33.47 42.74
CA GLU A 481 19.31 34.84 42.73
C GLU A 481 17.79 34.97 42.70
N MET A 482 17.04 33.87 42.90
CA MET A 482 15.60 33.88 43.08
C MET A 482 15.23 33.71 44.58
#